data_1c226f60a9b7e77ba9e9e25898e7a1c9
#
_entry.id   1c226f60a9b7e77ba9e9e25898e7a1c9
#
_cell.length_a   1.000
_cell.length_b   1.000
_cell.length_c   1.000
_cell.angle_alpha   90.00
_cell.angle_beta   90.00
_cell.angle_gamma   90.00
#
_symmetry.space_group_name_H-M   'P 1'
#
loop_
_entity.id
_entity.type
_entity.pdbx_description
1 polymer ?
#
loop_
_entity_poly.entity_id
_entity_poly.type
_entity_poly.pdbx_seq_one_letter_code
_entity_poly.pdbx_strand_id
1 'polypeptide(L)'
;RDLVRSRGLGDVYKRQMQPIAKRCKALGISPAVMGYAKKETNRNPGGQMRKKKSEYGIQLNEKQKVKFIYGILEKQFHSYYEAAAAAPGKTGDNLLINVERRLDNVVYRMGFAMTRRQARQLVNHGHFTVNGKKVDIPSYQVKGGDVVEVAESSRSSEVFKRLTGQDAPIFLLPAWLEREKNGLKGTVTRLPAREDIDIPVEEHLIVELYSK
;
A
#
# COMPACT_ATOMS: atom_id res chain seq x y z
N ARG A 1 12.34 -20.81 -26.54
CA ARG A 1 13.39 -20.47 -25.55
C ARG A 1 13.18 -19.13 -24.88
N ASP A 2 12.37 -18.21 -25.44
CA ASP A 2 12.13 -16.86 -24.87
C ASP A 2 11.04 -16.83 -23.79
N LEU A 3 10.29 -17.89 -23.61
CA LEU A 3 9.20 -17.99 -22.63
C LEU A 3 9.65 -17.98 -21.16
N VAL A 4 10.90 -18.35 -20.87
CA VAL A 4 11.41 -18.41 -19.47
C VAL A 4 11.88 -17.05 -18.98
N ARG A 5 12.43 -16.20 -19.86
CA ARG A 5 12.84 -14.82 -19.50
C ARG A 5 11.65 -13.87 -19.30
N SER A 6 10.55 -14.10 -20.03
CA SER A 6 9.36 -13.26 -19.95
C SER A 6 8.52 -13.48 -18.68
N ARG A 7 8.68 -14.60 -17.97
CA ARG A 7 7.86 -14.91 -16.78
C ARG A 7 8.05 -13.92 -15.64
N GLY A 8 9.27 -13.50 -15.34
CA GLY A 8 9.54 -12.52 -14.28
C GLY A 8 9.10 -11.09 -14.65
N LEU A 9 9.50 -10.63 -15.82
CA LEU A 9 9.13 -9.30 -16.33
C LEU A 9 7.65 -9.22 -16.73
N GLY A 10 7.10 -10.28 -17.31
CA GLY A 10 5.70 -10.37 -17.69
C GLY A 10 4.75 -10.34 -16.48
N ASP A 11 5.13 -10.89 -15.35
CA ASP A 11 4.30 -10.87 -14.14
C ASP A 11 4.28 -9.48 -13.49
N VAL A 12 5.41 -8.78 -13.46
CA VAL A 12 5.49 -7.38 -13.02
C VAL A 12 4.70 -6.48 -13.94
N TYR A 13 4.84 -6.64 -15.27
CA TYR A 13 4.14 -5.84 -16.28
C TYR A 13 2.63 -6.12 -16.27
N LYS A 14 2.21 -7.38 -16.22
CA LYS A 14 0.80 -7.76 -16.10
C LYS A 14 0.16 -7.19 -14.84
N ARG A 15 0.91 -7.10 -13.74
CA ARG A 15 0.41 -6.55 -12.48
C ARG A 15 0.18 -5.05 -12.56
N GLN A 16 1.02 -4.31 -13.27
CA GLN A 16 0.84 -2.87 -13.51
C GLN A 16 -0.35 -2.58 -14.43
N MET A 17 -0.60 -3.45 -15.39
CA MET A 17 -1.64 -3.28 -16.42
C MET A 17 -2.99 -3.92 -16.06
N GLN A 18 -3.11 -4.63 -14.93
CA GLN A 18 -4.39 -5.23 -14.54
C GLN A 18 -5.45 -4.16 -14.23
N PRO A 19 -6.66 -4.27 -14.80
CA PRO A 19 -7.77 -3.37 -14.49
C PRO A 19 -8.13 -3.45 -13.00
N ILE A 20 -7.93 -2.36 -12.28
CA ILE A 20 -8.10 -2.29 -10.83
C ILE A 20 -9.49 -2.75 -10.40
N ALA A 21 -10.55 -2.25 -11.07
CA ALA A 21 -11.93 -2.61 -10.73
C ALA A 21 -12.21 -4.11 -10.85
N LYS A 22 -11.68 -4.76 -11.89
CA LYS A 22 -11.84 -6.22 -12.07
C LYS A 22 -11.14 -7.00 -10.95
N ARG A 23 -9.95 -6.56 -10.57
CA ARG A 23 -9.19 -7.21 -9.50
C ARG A 23 -9.82 -6.95 -8.13
N CYS A 24 -10.26 -5.73 -7.85
CA CYS A 24 -11.00 -5.41 -6.62
C CYS A 24 -12.25 -6.28 -6.48
N LYS A 25 -13.05 -6.39 -7.55
CA LYS A 25 -14.24 -7.27 -7.56
C LYS A 25 -13.90 -8.74 -7.31
N ALA A 26 -12.80 -9.25 -7.88
CA ALA A 26 -12.35 -10.62 -7.68
C ALA A 26 -11.91 -10.89 -6.22
N LEU A 27 -11.32 -9.90 -5.58
CA LEU A 27 -10.84 -9.96 -4.19
C LEU A 27 -11.91 -9.57 -3.15
N GLY A 28 -13.06 -9.03 -3.59
CA GLY A 28 -14.11 -8.54 -2.69
C GLY A 28 -13.74 -7.24 -1.97
N ILE A 29 -12.95 -6.36 -2.60
CA ILE A 29 -12.53 -5.06 -2.06
C ILE A 29 -13.18 -3.94 -2.85
N SER A 30 -13.55 -2.83 -2.16
CA SER A 30 -13.98 -1.61 -2.85
C SER A 30 -12.79 -0.93 -3.56
N PRO A 31 -12.95 -0.42 -4.78
CA PRO A 31 -11.93 0.39 -5.45
C PRO A 31 -11.52 1.63 -4.65
N ALA A 32 -12.38 2.15 -3.79
CA ALA A 32 -12.09 3.29 -2.91
C ALA A 32 -10.89 3.04 -1.98
N VAL A 33 -10.71 1.81 -1.48
CA VAL A 33 -9.54 1.40 -0.66
C VAL A 33 -8.22 1.61 -1.41
N MET A 34 -8.27 1.60 -2.73
CA MET A 34 -7.11 1.85 -3.60
C MET A 34 -6.94 3.32 -3.99
N GLY A 35 -7.81 4.23 -3.50
CA GLY A 35 -7.82 5.64 -3.86
C GLY A 35 -8.46 5.93 -5.23
N TYR A 36 -9.34 5.06 -5.72
CA TYR A 36 -10.04 5.27 -6.99
C TYR A 36 -11.54 5.49 -6.78
N ALA A 37 -12.02 6.68 -7.11
CA ALA A 37 -13.46 6.96 -7.20
C ALA A 37 -14.00 6.29 -8.48
N LYS A 38 -14.60 5.12 -8.36
CA LYS A 38 -15.20 4.42 -9.50
C LYS A 38 -16.65 4.07 -9.19
N LYS A 39 -17.56 4.40 -10.13
CA LYS A 39 -18.96 3.97 -10.04
C LYS A 39 -19.01 2.44 -9.99
N GLU A 40 -19.73 1.92 -9.02
CA GLU A 40 -20.04 0.49 -8.97
C GLU A 40 -20.96 0.16 -10.13
N THR A 41 -20.54 -0.75 -10.98
CA THR A 41 -21.39 -1.26 -12.06
C THR A 41 -21.96 -2.60 -11.62
N ASN A 42 -23.27 -2.70 -11.62
CA ASN A 42 -24.00 -3.96 -11.36
C ASN A 42 -23.83 -4.98 -12.48
N ARG A 43 -23.10 -4.64 -13.53
CA ARG A 43 -22.85 -5.53 -14.67
C ARG A 43 -22.02 -6.72 -14.20
N ASN A 44 -22.69 -7.88 -14.14
CA ASN A 44 -22.05 -9.16 -13.81
C ASN A 44 -21.96 -9.98 -15.12
N PRO A 45 -20.95 -9.73 -15.98
CA PRO A 45 -20.80 -10.50 -17.21
C PRO A 45 -20.43 -11.93 -16.83
N GLY A 46 -21.31 -12.88 -17.11
CA GLY A 46 -21.14 -14.28 -16.79
C GLY A 46 -21.65 -14.61 -15.38
N GLY A 47 -22.94 -14.94 -15.29
CA GLY A 47 -23.59 -15.43 -14.09
C GLY A 47 -23.15 -16.84 -13.68
N GLN A 48 -21.86 -17.14 -13.77
CA GLN A 48 -21.34 -18.36 -13.18
C GLN A 48 -21.50 -18.27 -11.67
N MET A 49 -22.32 -19.16 -11.10
CA MET A 49 -22.35 -19.42 -9.66
C MET A 49 -20.90 -19.58 -9.20
N ARG A 50 -20.43 -18.64 -8.35
CA ARG A 50 -19.10 -18.75 -7.75
C ARG A 50 -19.10 -20.02 -6.92
N LYS A 51 -18.34 -21.02 -7.32
CA LYS A 51 -18.10 -22.22 -6.51
C LYS A 51 -17.70 -21.78 -5.11
N LYS A 52 -18.25 -22.43 -4.08
CA LYS A 52 -17.84 -22.21 -2.70
C LYS A 52 -16.32 -22.32 -2.61
N LYS A 53 -15.66 -21.28 -2.11
CA LYS A 53 -14.20 -21.30 -1.96
C LYS A 53 -13.82 -22.35 -0.92
N SER A 54 -12.76 -23.12 -1.18
CA SER A 54 -12.12 -23.95 -0.18
C SER A 54 -11.48 -23.07 0.89
N GLU A 55 -11.20 -23.62 2.06
CA GLU A 55 -10.49 -22.94 3.14
C GLU A 55 -9.15 -22.35 2.66
N TYR A 56 -8.33 -23.15 1.99
CA TYR A 56 -7.12 -22.67 1.33
C TYR A 56 -7.38 -21.48 0.39
N GLY A 57 -8.47 -21.53 -0.38
CA GLY A 57 -8.85 -20.46 -1.30
C GLY A 57 -9.24 -19.17 -0.56
N ILE A 58 -9.80 -19.26 0.64
CA ILE A 58 -10.14 -18.11 1.49
C ILE A 58 -8.84 -17.49 2.03
N GLN A 59 -7.97 -18.30 2.63
CA GLN A 59 -6.66 -17.88 3.15
C GLN A 59 -5.80 -17.21 2.07
N LEU A 60 -5.73 -17.84 0.89
CA LEU A 60 -5.01 -17.28 -0.25
C LEU A 60 -5.61 -15.94 -0.70
N ASN A 61 -6.94 -15.79 -0.66
CA ASN A 61 -7.60 -14.55 -1.05
C ASN A 61 -7.24 -13.39 -0.11
N GLU A 62 -7.20 -13.62 1.22
CA GLU A 62 -6.80 -12.62 2.19
C GLU A 62 -5.34 -12.16 1.96
N LYS A 63 -4.43 -13.09 1.76
CA LYS A 63 -3.05 -12.77 1.37
C LYS A 63 -3.00 -11.91 0.10
N GLN A 64 -3.76 -12.27 -0.93
CA GLN A 64 -3.79 -11.53 -2.19
C GLN A 64 -4.42 -10.14 -2.03
N LYS A 65 -5.39 -9.95 -1.11
CA LYS A 65 -5.93 -8.62 -0.78
C LYS A 65 -4.83 -7.67 -0.31
N VAL A 66 -4.09 -8.06 0.74
CA VAL A 66 -3.00 -7.23 1.29
C VAL A 66 -1.96 -6.93 0.22
N LYS A 67 -1.46 -7.95 -0.47
CA LYS A 67 -0.47 -7.77 -1.54
C LYS A 67 -0.94 -6.82 -2.64
N PHE A 68 -2.21 -6.88 -2.99
CA PHE A 68 -2.78 -6.02 -4.04
C PHE A 68 -2.94 -4.58 -3.57
N ILE A 69 -3.46 -4.36 -2.36
CA ILE A 69 -3.66 -3.03 -1.77
C ILE A 69 -2.33 -2.27 -1.69
N TYR A 70 -1.30 -2.90 -1.15
CA TYR A 70 0.02 -2.28 -0.96
C TYR A 70 0.96 -2.42 -2.17
N GLY A 71 0.55 -3.17 -3.20
CA GLY A 71 1.38 -3.38 -4.38
C GLY A 71 2.68 -4.16 -4.12
N ILE A 72 2.69 -5.12 -3.19
CA ILE A 72 3.86 -5.88 -2.78
C ILE A 72 3.97 -7.19 -3.54
N LEU A 73 5.19 -7.58 -3.95
CA LEU A 73 5.49 -8.88 -4.58
C LEU A 73 5.55 -10.00 -3.53
N GLU A 74 5.33 -11.25 -3.96
CA GLU A 74 5.29 -12.41 -3.07
C GLU A 74 6.57 -12.54 -2.23
N LYS A 75 7.73 -12.51 -2.88
CA LYS A 75 9.03 -12.63 -2.19
C LYS A 75 9.19 -11.60 -1.07
N GLN A 76 8.86 -10.35 -1.34
CA GLN A 76 8.97 -9.28 -0.34
C GLN A 76 7.91 -9.42 0.76
N PHE A 77 6.71 -9.87 0.41
CA PHE A 77 5.65 -10.09 1.39
C PHE A 77 5.99 -11.25 2.34
N HIS A 78 6.57 -12.33 1.82
CA HIS A 78 7.06 -13.45 2.62
C HIS A 78 8.16 -13.00 3.60
N SER A 79 9.11 -12.19 3.15
CA SER A 79 10.15 -11.62 4.03
C SER A 79 9.56 -10.75 5.16
N TYR A 80 8.47 -10.00 4.91
CA TYR A 80 7.76 -9.29 5.98
C TYR A 80 7.07 -10.24 6.96
N TYR A 81 6.55 -11.37 6.47
CA TYR A 81 5.96 -12.39 7.34
C TYR A 81 7.02 -13.03 8.23
N GLU A 82 8.18 -13.43 7.69
CA GLU A 82 9.29 -13.97 8.47
C GLU A 82 9.75 -13.00 9.56
N ALA A 83 9.94 -11.74 9.22
CA ALA A 83 10.28 -10.70 10.18
C ALA A 83 9.19 -10.49 11.24
N ALA A 84 7.92 -10.59 10.87
CA ALA A 84 6.79 -10.46 11.79
C ALA A 84 6.67 -11.65 12.74
N ALA A 85 6.97 -12.86 12.25
CA ALA A 85 6.96 -14.08 13.05
C ALA A 85 8.11 -14.15 14.07
N ALA A 86 9.26 -13.54 13.74
CA ALA A 86 10.41 -13.43 14.65
C ALA A 86 10.23 -12.34 15.72
N ALA A 87 9.32 -11.37 15.49
CA ALA A 87 9.08 -10.28 16.45
C ALA A 87 8.11 -10.69 17.56
N PRO A 88 8.24 -10.15 18.78
CA PRO A 88 7.31 -10.42 19.87
C PRO A 88 5.90 -9.89 19.56
N GLY A 89 4.88 -10.59 20.03
CA GLY A 89 3.48 -10.22 19.85
C GLY A 89 2.74 -11.05 18.80
N LYS A 90 1.61 -10.53 18.30
CA LYS A 90 0.80 -11.23 17.30
C LYS A 90 1.43 -11.07 15.91
N THR A 91 1.79 -12.17 15.27
CA THR A 91 2.42 -12.19 13.94
C THR A 91 1.59 -11.45 12.89
N GLY A 92 0.27 -11.59 12.91
CA GLY A 92 -0.62 -10.91 11.97
C GLY A 92 -0.59 -9.40 12.11
N ASP A 93 -0.65 -8.88 13.34
CA ASP A 93 -0.57 -7.45 13.62
C ASP A 93 0.81 -6.89 13.20
N ASN A 94 1.89 -7.58 13.59
CA ASN A 94 3.25 -7.22 13.22
C ASN A 94 3.44 -7.16 11.70
N LEU A 95 2.85 -8.12 10.96
CA LEU A 95 2.88 -8.16 9.51
C LEU A 95 2.23 -6.91 8.90
N LEU A 96 1.03 -6.55 9.36
CA LEU A 96 0.32 -5.37 8.87
C LEU A 96 1.08 -4.08 9.24
N ILE A 97 1.61 -3.98 10.45
CA ILE A 97 2.44 -2.84 10.90
C ILE A 97 3.67 -2.69 9.99
N ASN A 98 4.38 -3.78 9.68
CA ASN A 98 5.54 -3.75 8.80
C ASN A 98 5.20 -3.30 7.38
N VAL A 99 4.02 -3.64 6.90
CA VAL A 99 3.54 -3.21 5.58
C VAL A 99 3.08 -1.74 5.59
N GLU A 100 2.44 -1.28 6.67
CA GLU A 100 2.02 0.13 6.82
C GLU A 100 3.20 1.09 6.95
N ARG A 101 4.28 0.68 7.61
CA ARG A 101 5.50 1.49 7.82
C ARG A 101 6.32 1.74 6.57
N ARG A 102 5.97 1.20 5.44
CA ARG A 102 6.69 1.42 4.17
C ARG A 102 6.57 2.88 3.74
N LEU A 103 7.67 3.46 3.30
CA LEU A 103 7.71 4.87 2.87
C LEU A 103 6.70 5.19 1.75
N ASP A 104 6.52 4.28 0.78
CA ASP A 104 5.53 4.47 -0.28
C ASP A 104 4.09 4.55 0.26
N ASN A 105 3.79 3.78 1.29
CA ASN A 105 2.48 3.81 1.94
C ASN A 105 2.34 5.04 2.86
N VAL A 106 3.38 5.40 3.61
CA VAL A 106 3.38 6.59 4.47
C VAL A 106 3.16 7.87 3.65
N VAL A 107 3.84 8.01 2.52
CA VAL A 107 3.64 9.11 1.56
C VAL A 107 2.20 9.18 1.06
N TYR A 108 1.57 8.04 0.78
CA TYR A 108 0.15 7.97 0.43
C TYR A 108 -0.76 8.36 1.61
N ARG A 109 -0.52 7.82 2.80
CA ARG A 109 -1.31 8.11 4.01
C ARG A 109 -1.22 9.57 4.45
N MET A 110 -0.06 10.20 4.27
CA MET A 110 0.14 11.65 4.49
C MET A 110 -0.54 12.52 3.41
N GLY A 111 -1.12 11.92 2.36
CA GLY A 111 -1.80 12.65 1.30
C GLY A 111 -0.87 13.38 0.34
N PHE A 112 0.39 13.01 0.23
CA PHE A 112 1.30 13.54 -0.79
C PHE A 112 1.05 12.93 -2.17
N ALA A 113 0.26 11.88 -2.25
CA ALA A 113 -0.15 11.24 -3.49
C ALA A 113 -1.59 10.74 -3.41
N MET A 114 -2.29 10.76 -4.54
CA MET A 114 -3.68 10.33 -4.63
C MET A 114 -3.85 8.80 -4.58
N THR A 115 -2.81 8.05 -4.92
CA THR A 115 -2.81 6.58 -4.90
C THR A 115 -1.47 6.03 -4.43
N ARG A 116 -1.47 4.82 -3.85
CA ARG A 116 -0.23 4.12 -3.45
C ARG A 116 0.72 3.87 -4.63
N ARG A 117 0.20 3.71 -5.85
CA ARG A 117 1.04 3.58 -7.06
C ARG A 117 1.77 4.87 -7.40
N GLN A 118 1.07 6.00 -7.33
CA GLN A 118 1.66 7.31 -7.51
C GLN A 118 2.70 7.60 -6.43
N ALA A 119 2.38 7.33 -5.16
CA ALA A 119 3.30 7.49 -4.03
C ALA A 119 4.60 6.71 -4.29
N ARG A 120 4.49 5.44 -4.68
CA ARG A 120 5.64 4.61 -5.00
C ARG A 120 6.48 5.15 -6.14
N GLN A 121 5.85 5.68 -7.18
CA GLN A 121 6.56 6.32 -8.30
C GLN A 121 7.31 7.57 -7.84
N LEU A 122 6.65 8.43 -7.07
CA LEU A 122 7.27 9.64 -6.53
C LEU A 122 8.45 9.32 -5.61
N VAL A 123 8.36 8.29 -4.76
CA VAL A 123 9.49 7.83 -3.93
C VAL A 123 10.62 7.31 -4.80
N ASN A 124 10.35 6.43 -5.77
CA ASN A 124 11.39 5.92 -6.68
C ASN A 124 12.11 7.02 -7.46
N HIS A 125 11.41 8.11 -7.77
CA HIS A 125 12.02 9.27 -8.45
C HIS A 125 12.80 10.18 -7.47
N GLY A 126 12.82 9.84 -6.18
CA GLY A 126 13.61 10.56 -5.17
C GLY A 126 13.05 11.93 -4.82
N HIS A 127 11.73 12.10 -4.85
CA HIS A 127 11.06 13.34 -4.49
C HIS A 127 10.91 13.55 -2.97
N PHE A 128 11.35 12.59 -2.15
CA PHE A 128 11.19 12.67 -0.70
C PHE A 128 12.51 12.56 0.05
N THR A 129 12.55 13.22 1.20
CA THR A 129 13.61 13.10 2.20
C THR A 129 13.01 12.54 3.50
N VAL A 130 13.80 11.77 4.21
CA VAL A 130 13.50 11.31 5.58
C VAL A 130 14.58 11.85 6.49
N ASN A 131 14.20 12.65 7.49
CA ASN A 131 15.14 13.33 8.38
C ASN A 131 16.23 14.13 7.62
N GLY A 132 15.82 14.81 6.55
CA GLY A 132 16.71 15.61 5.69
C GLY A 132 17.55 14.79 4.69
N LYS A 133 17.54 13.46 4.74
CA LYS A 133 18.27 12.59 3.80
C LYS A 133 17.34 12.10 2.69
N LYS A 134 17.78 12.24 1.44
CA LYS A 134 17.04 11.74 0.28
C LYS A 134 16.89 10.21 0.34
N VAL A 135 15.66 9.71 0.17
CA VAL A 135 15.34 8.28 0.16
C VAL A 135 14.49 7.97 -1.08
N ASP A 136 14.99 7.08 -1.93
CA ASP A 136 14.35 6.63 -3.17
C ASP A 136 13.87 5.17 -3.10
N ILE A 137 13.91 4.56 -1.91
CA ILE A 137 13.55 3.16 -1.67
C ILE A 137 12.11 3.09 -1.13
N PRO A 138 11.09 2.64 -1.91
CA PRO A 138 9.70 2.56 -1.46
C PRO A 138 9.48 1.63 -0.26
N SER A 139 10.33 0.63 -0.09
CA SER A 139 10.27 -0.34 1.02
C SER A 139 10.98 0.13 2.28
N TYR A 140 11.53 1.34 2.28
CA TYR A 140 12.14 1.92 3.48
C TYR A 140 11.15 1.90 4.65
N GLN A 141 11.60 1.42 5.80
CA GLN A 141 10.77 1.30 6.99
C GLN A 141 10.93 2.56 7.86
N VAL A 142 9.89 3.38 7.91
CA VAL A 142 9.88 4.56 8.79
C VAL A 142 9.75 4.16 10.25
N LYS A 143 10.24 5.02 11.13
CA LYS A 143 10.19 4.87 12.59
C LYS A 143 9.35 5.98 13.21
N GLY A 144 8.90 5.77 14.43
CA GLY A 144 8.30 6.87 15.22
C GLY A 144 9.31 8.01 15.40
N GLY A 145 8.87 9.24 15.21
CA GLY A 145 9.71 10.43 15.21
C GLY A 145 10.32 10.81 13.85
N ASP A 146 10.23 9.94 12.81
CA ASP A 146 10.76 10.30 11.51
C ASP A 146 9.94 11.42 10.85
N VAL A 147 10.67 12.34 10.23
CA VAL A 147 10.10 13.45 9.45
C VAL A 147 10.24 13.15 7.97
N VAL A 148 9.11 13.07 7.27
CA VAL A 148 9.04 12.85 5.82
C VAL A 148 8.70 14.17 5.15
N GLU A 149 9.53 14.62 4.22
CA GLU A 149 9.39 15.91 3.56
C GLU A 149 9.63 15.79 2.06
N VAL A 150 8.95 16.64 1.28
CA VAL A 150 9.21 16.76 -0.16
C VAL A 150 10.54 17.48 -0.36
N ALA A 151 11.45 16.87 -1.13
CA ALA A 151 12.75 17.43 -1.46
C ALA A 151 12.61 18.83 -2.09
N GLU A 152 13.48 19.78 -1.72
CA GLU A 152 13.42 21.17 -2.18
C GLU A 152 13.38 21.29 -3.71
N SER A 153 14.20 20.52 -4.41
CA SER A 153 14.25 20.47 -5.87
C SER A 153 12.92 20.05 -6.50
N SER A 154 12.03 19.39 -5.75
CA SER A 154 10.76 18.85 -6.23
C SER A 154 9.55 19.73 -5.91
N ARG A 155 9.69 20.70 -5.00
CA ARG A 155 8.58 21.57 -4.54
C ARG A 155 7.96 22.40 -5.68
N SER A 156 8.73 22.73 -6.71
CA SER A 156 8.27 23.48 -7.89
C SER A 156 7.40 22.67 -8.84
N SER A 157 7.34 21.33 -8.69
CA SER A 157 6.53 20.45 -9.52
C SER A 157 5.03 20.70 -9.33
N GLU A 158 4.26 20.65 -10.41
CA GLU A 158 2.80 20.83 -10.39
C GLU A 158 2.09 19.89 -9.40
N VAL A 159 2.58 18.67 -9.25
CA VAL A 159 2.00 17.67 -8.33
C VAL A 159 2.00 18.21 -6.90
N PHE A 160 3.11 18.80 -6.46
CA PHE A 160 3.25 19.32 -5.11
C PHE A 160 2.66 20.73 -4.93
N LYS A 161 2.67 21.57 -5.97
CA LYS A 161 1.98 22.87 -5.96
C LYS A 161 0.48 22.72 -5.69
N ARG A 162 -0.16 21.69 -6.24
CA ARG A 162 -1.58 21.40 -5.98
C ARG A 162 -1.88 21.04 -4.53
N LEU A 163 -0.88 20.54 -3.78
CA LEU A 163 -1.04 20.14 -2.37
C LEU A 163 -0.87 21.32 -1.41
N THR A 164 -0.33 22.45 -1.88
CA THR A 164 -0.09 23.66 -1.08
C THR A 164 -1.06 24.78 -1.44
N GLY A 165 -1.84 24.64 -2.52
CA GLY A 165 -2.82 25.63 -2.98
C GLY A 165 -4.05 25.74 -2.07
N GLN A 166 -4.87 26.76 -2.31
CA GLN A 166 -6.15 26.98 -1.59
C GLN A 166 -7.15 25.83 -1.83
N ASP A 167 -7.10 25.20 -3.01
CA ASP A 167 -7.94 24.06 -3.39
C ASP A 167 -7.26 22.71 -3.07
N ALA A 168 -6.35 22.68 -2.10
CA ALA A 168 -5.68 21.45 -1.72
C ALA A 168 -6.69 20.41 -1.21
N PRO A 169 -6.63 19.15 -1.70
CA PRO A 169 -7.55 18.12 -1.25
C PRO A 169 -7.34 17.84 0.25
N ILE A 170 -8.44 17.77 0.98
CA ILE A 170 -8.42 17.40 2.40
C ILE A 170 -8.27 15.90 2.51
N PHE A 171 -7.20 15.46 3.15
CA PHE A 171 -6.96 14.05 3.44
C PHE A 171 -7.25 13.74 4.91
N LEU A 172 -7.95 12.65 5.15
CA LEU A 172 -8.11 12.12 6.50
C LEU A 172 -6.82 11.42 6.89
N LEU A 173 -6.08 12.03 7.81
CA LEU A 173 -4.81 11.47 8.30
C LEU A 173 -5.09 10.43 9.40
N PRO A 174 -4.41 9.27 9.39
CA PRO A 174 -4.44 8.36 10.52
C PRO A 174 -3.81 8.98 11.76
N ALA A 175 -4.24 8.57 12.96
CA ALA A 175 -3.80 9.14 14.25
C ALA A 175 -2.29 9.00 14.55
N TRP A 176 -1.58 8.15 13.81
CA TRP A 176 -0.12 7.96 13.96
C TRP A 176 0.74 8.84 13.04
N LEU A 177 0.07 9.68 12.20
CA LEU A 177 0.71 10.60 11.26
C LEU A 177 0.21 12.02 11.49
N GLU A 178 1.11 12.96 11.41
CA GLU A 178 0.81 14.39 11.37
C GLU A 178 1.36 15.01 10.10
N ARG A 179 0.65 16.00 9.57
CA ARG A 179 1.08 16.79 8.43
C ARG A 179 0.73 18.26 8.67
N GLU A 180 1.64 19.15 8.34
CA GLU A 180 1.37 20.58 8.33
C GLU A 180 0.25 20.91 7.35
N LYS A 181 -0.72 21.74 7.76
CA LYS A 181 -1.79 22.19 6.86
C LYS A 181 -1.19 22.87 5.64
N ASN A 182 -1.55 22.40 4.45
CA ASN A 182 -1.00 22.86 3.19
C ASN A 182 0.54 22.82 3.10
N GLY A 183 1.19 22.07 3.99
CA GLY A 183 2.63 21.87 4.02
C GLY A 183 3.07 20.66 3.20
N LEU A 184 4.35 20.62 2.91
CA LEU A 184 5.04 19.50 2.23
C LEU A 184 5.88 18.67 3.20
N LYS A 185 5.59 18.77 4.50
CA LYS A 185 6.27 18.09 5.59
C LYS A 185 5.26 17.36 6.46
N GLY A 186 5.59 16.14 6.85
CA GLY A 186 4.79 15.34 7.77
C GLY A 186 5.68 14.58 8.73
N THR A 187 5.15 14.25 9.91
CA THR A 187 5.87 13.55 10.97
C THR A 187 5.14 12.25 11.31
N VAL A 188 5.92 11.21 11.57
CA VAL A 188 5.43 9.95 12.11
C VAL A 188 5.46 10.05 13.62
N THR A 189 4.32 10.26 14.28
CA THR A 189 4.27 10.50 15.74
C THR A 189 4.57 9.22 16.53
N ARG A 190 4.01 8.11 16.09
CA ARG A 190 4.21 6.77 16.67
C ARG A 190 4.16 5.70 15.60
N LEU A 191 4.46 4.47 15.93
CA LEU A 191 4.20 3.36 15.03
C LEU A 191 2.68 3.08 14.96
N PRO A 192 2.17 2.64 13.77
CA PRO A 192 0.76 2.28 13.63
C PRO A 192 0.42 1.09 14.53
N ALA A 193 -0.75 1.13 15.16
CA ALA A 193 -1.37 -0.01 15.83
C ALA A 193 -2.35 -0.71 14.87
N ARG A 194 -2.82 -1.91 15.22
CA ARG A 194 -3.81 -2.63 14.39
C ARG A 194 -5.09 -1.81 14.16
N GLU A 195 -5.49 -1.05 15.17
CA GLU A 195 -6.69 -0.19 15.16
C GLU A 195 -6.58 0.97 14.16
N ASP A 196 -5.37 1.44 13.88
CA ASP A 196 -5.12 2.52 12.91
C ASP A 196 -5.21 2.04 11.45
N ILE A 197 -5.30 0.72 11.24
CA ILE A 197 -5.26 0.10 9.91
C ILE A 197 -6.69 -0.22 9.46
N ASP A 198 -7.25 0.64 8.64
CA ASP A 198 -8.62 0.63 8.13
C ASP A 198 -8.89 -0.34 6.95
N ILE A 199 -8.06 -1.36 6.80
CA ILE A 199 -8.17 -2.32 5.70
C ILE A 199 -9.00 -3.53 6.12
N PRO A 200 -10.02 -3.94 5.33
CA PRO A 200 -10.87 -5.08 5.62
C PRO A 200 -10.13 -6.41 5.31
N VAL A 201 -9.23 -6.82 6.19
CA VAL A 201 -8.40 -8.01 6.05
C VAL A 201 -8.39 -8.80 7.35
N GLU A 202 -8.48 -10.11 7.23
CA GLU A 202 -8.35 -11.06 8.31
C GLU A 202 -6.91 -11.62 8.34
N GLU A 203 -6.04 -10.99 9.12
CA GLU A 203 -4.61 -11.29 9.19
C GLU A 203 -4.32 -12.71 9.70
N HIS A 204 -5.16 -13.27 10.58
CA HIS A 204 -5.00 -14.62 11.09
C HIS A 204 -5.02 -15.68 9.98
N LEU A 205 -5.85 -15.48 8.93
CA LEU A 205 -5.91 -16.38 7.79
C LEU A 205 -4.61 -16.35 6.95
N ILE A 206 -3.92 -15.22 6.95
CA ILE A 206 -2.61 -15.10 6.27
C ILE A 206 -1.55 -15.84 7.05
N VAL A 207 -1.56 -15.70 8.38
CA VAL A 207 -0.63 -16.43 9.26
C VAL A 207 -0.84 -17.93 9.12
N GLU A 208 -2.09 -18.39 9.15
CA GLU A 208 -2.44 -19.80 8.99
C GLU A 208 -2.01 -20.37 7.63
N LEU A 209 -2.10 -19.58 6.56
CA LEU A 209 -1.64 -19.98 5.22
C LEU A 209 -0.14 -20.23 5.16
N TYR A 210 0.66 -19.43 5.88
CA TYR A 210 2.12 -19.54 5.86
C TYR A 210 2.67 -20.52 6.90
N SER A 211 1.86 -20.90 7.90
CA SER A 211 2.25 -21.90 8.91
C SER A 211 2.01 -23.34 8.48
N LYS A 212 1.37 -23.55 7.35
CA LYS A 212 1.21 -24.87 6.69
C LYS A 212 2.40 -25.16 5.81
#